data_3b13eac0cea60544403cb6811e322360
#
_entry.id   3b13eac0cea60544403cb6811e322360
#
_cell.length_a   1.000
_cell.length_b   1.000
_cell.length_c   1.000
_cell.angle_alpha   90.00
_cell.angle_beta   90.00
_cell.angle_gamma   90.00
#
_symmetry.space_group_name_H-M   'P 1'
#
loop_
_entity.id
_entity.type
_entity.pdbx_description
1 polymer ?
#
loop_
_entity_poly.entity_id
_entity_poly.type
_entity_poly.pdbx_seq_one_letter_code
_entity_poly.pdbx_strand_id
1 'polypeptide(L)'
;RIGLGVMGFADALYKLGIAYDSEEGCAWGERVMQVMNDESHLASEQLADERGVFPAWEGSDWQKLGRRLRNSYTTTVAPTGTISIIADCSGGIEPMFSLAFIRQVMKDTRGKPTVMREVNYVFEQAARKGGFYSNDLIDRISSEGTIQHIDEIPDDLKRVFVTAHDITPYWHMKMQAAFQRHCDSSISKTINFPHDSNPEDVREIYELAIDENVKGVTVYRDGCRDVQPMALKGSTAKRGAQAAVPAPVAASVAADAVLPEPDPRPIKLPEIMSCLRVRQMTPFGNMHVKITVDPHSGREREVITRLGKGGEVAE
;
A
#
# COMPACT_ATOMS: atom_id res chain seq x y z
N ARG A 1 -14.93 11.36 -10.36
CA ARG A 1 -14.42 10.09 -9.78
C ARG A 1 -13.57 10.40 -8.58
N ILE A 2 -13.72 9.59 -7.53
CA ILE A 2 -12.86 9.59 -6.35
C ILE A 2 -12.49 8.14 -6.04
N GLY A 3 -11.49 7.94 -5.15
CA GLY A 3 -11.04 6.61 -4.77
C GLY A 3 -10.87 6.53 -3.26
N LEU A 4 -11.95 6.18 -2.57
CA LEU A 4 -11.92 5.89 -1.14
C LEU A 4 -11.58 4.41 -0.94
N GLY A 5 -10.63 4.12 -0.08
CA GLY A 5 -10.15 2.75 0.19
C GLY A 5 -9.57 2.61 1.58
N VAL A 6 -9.10 1.42 1.91
CA VAL A 6 -8.56 1.08 3.23
C VAL A 6 -7.06 0.78 3.16
N MET A 7 -6.38 0.91 4.29
CA MET A 7 -5.08 0.34 4.61
C MET A 7 -5.10 -0.13 6.07
N GLY A 8 -4.16 -0.96 6.48
CA GLY A 8 -4.11 -1.51 7.83
C GLY A 8 -5.07 -2.68 8.07
N PHE A 9 -5.59 -3.31 7.01
CA PHE A 9 -6.58 -4.37 7.17
C PHE A 9 -6.00 -5.61 7.86
N ALA A 10 -4.78 -6.02 7.52
CA ALA A 10 -4.13 -7.14 8.17
C ALA A 10 -3.88 -6.88 9.67
N ASP A 11 -3.47 -5.66 10.03
CA ASP A 11 -3.33 -5.28 11.44
C ASP A 11 -4.66 -5.28 12.20
N ALA A 12 -5.75 -4.90 11.53
CA ALA A 12 -7.08 -4.97 12.11
C ALA A 12 -7.48 -6.41 12.42
N LEU A 13 -7.24 -7.35 11.49
CA LEU A 13 -7.50 -8.77 11.71
C LEU A 13 -6.65 -9.33 12.84
N TYR A 14 -5.36 -9.00 12.93
CA TYR A 14 -4.49 -9.40 14.03
C TYR A 14 -5.04 -8.93 15.39
N LYS A 15 -5.50 -7.68 15.49
CA LYS A 15 -6.12 -7.15 16.72
C LYS A 15 -7.41 -7.85 17.10
N LEU A 16 -8.17 -8.28 16.11
CA LEU A 16 -9.42 -9.04 16.33
C LEU A 16 -9.17 -10.52 16.64
N GLY A 17 -7.94 -11.00 16.45
CA GLY A 17 -7.60 -12.43 16.61
C GLY A 17 -8.13 -13.31 15.48
N ILE A 18 -8.29 -12.73 14.27
CA ILE A 18 -8.87 -13.40 13.10
C ILE A 18 -7.76 -13.69 12.08
N ALA A 19 -7.71 -14.92 11.59
CA ALA A 19 -6.79 -15.33 10.54
C ALA A 19 -7.18 -14.67 9.21
N TYR A 20 -6.18 -14.15 8.48
CA TYR A 20 -6.39 -13.53 7.17
C TYR A 20 -6.94 -14.54 6.15
N ASP A 21 -6.43 -15.76 6.16
CA ASP A 21 -6.77 -16.89 5.28
C ASP A 21 -7.94 -17.72 5.84
N SER A 22 -9.04 -17.06 6.18
CA SER A 22 -10.23 -17.68 6.72
C SER A 22 -11.51 -17.08 6.14
N GLU A 23 -12.60 -17.84 6.17
CA GLU A 23 -13.93 -17.33 5.80
C GLU A 23 -14.33 -16.14 6.66
N GLU A 24 -13.99 -16.16 7.95
CA GLU A 24 -14.25 -15.04 8.84
C GLU A 24 -13.48 -13.77 8.44
N GLY A 25 -12.20 -13.93 8.09
CA GLY A 25 -11.37 -12.83 7.57
C GLY A 25 -11.94 -12.23 6.30
N CYS A 26 -12.38 -13.08 5.35
CA CYS A 26 -13.04 -12.64 4.12
C CYS A 26 -14.38 -11.93 4.41
N ALA A 27 -15.20 -12.44 5.33
CA ALA A 27 -16.46 -11.83 5.72
C ALA A 27 -16.26 -10.44 6.36
N TRP A 28 -15.21 -10.25 7.15
CA TRP A 28 -14.83 -8.95 7.68
C TRP A 28 -14.39 -7.99 6.56
N GLY A 29 -13.61 -8.46 5.59
CA GLY A 29 -13.21 -7.67 4.42
C GLY A 29 -14.43 -7.20 3.62
N GLU A 30 -15.34 -8.10 3.32
CA GLU A 30 -16.59 -7.80 2.63
C GLU A 30 -17.42 -6.76 3.40
N ARG A 31 -17.59 -6.96 4.70
CA ARG A 31 -18.37 -6.05 5.55
C ARG A 31 -17.79 -4.65 5.62
N VAL A 32 -16.46 -4.52 5.78
CA VAL A 32 -15.76 -3.23 5.80
C VAL A 32 -15.97 -2.49 4.49
N MET A 33 -15.79 -3.18 3.36
CA MET A 33 -15.93 -2.54 2.05
C MET A 33 -17.38 -2.22 1.73
N GLN A 34 -18.33 -3.04 2.13
CA GLN A 34 -19.77 -2.78 1.99
C GLN A 34 -20.16 -1.47 2.67
N VAL A 35 -19.83 -1.31 3.94
CA VAL A 35 -20.16 -0.08 4.69
C VAL A 35 -19.54 1.14 4.03
N MET A 36 -18.27 1.04 3.62
CA MET A 36 -17.57 2.14 2.95
C MET A 36 -18.23 2.51 1.62
N ASN A 37 -18.61 1.53 0.82
CA ASN A 37 -19.27 1.76 -0.46
C ASN A 37 -20.64 2.39 -0.27
N ASP A 38 -21.47 1.82 0.59
CA ASP A 38 -22.83 2.30 0.83
C ASP A 38 -22.82 3.77 1.32
N GLU A 39 -22.01 4.09 2.33
CA GLU A 39 -21.89 5.45 2.89
C GLU A 39 -21.32 6.45 1.87
N SER A 40 -20.32 6.03 1.07
CA SER A 40 -19.74 6.91 0.06
C SER A 40 -20.68 7.18 -1.10
N HIS A 41 -21.53 6.21 -1.48
CA HIS A 41 -22.57 6.43 -2.47
C HIS A 41 -23.66 7.37 -1.95
N LEU A 42 -24.11 7.20 -0.71
CA LEU A 42 -25.07 8.11 -0.08
C LEU A 42 -24.53 9.55 -0.05
N ALA A 43 -23.27 9.72 0.35
CA ALA A 43 -22.61 11.03 0.32
C ALA A 43 -22.54 11.60 -1.11
N SER A 44 -22.27 10.76 -2.12
CA SER A 44 -22.22 11.18 -3.52
C SER A 44 -23.61 11.54 -4.08
N GLU A 45 -24.68 10.92 -3.60
CA GLU A 45 -26.07 11.31 -3.92
C GLU A 45 -26.39 12.68 -3.34
N GLN A 46 -26.08 12.94 -2.07
CA GLN A 46 -26.25 14.25 -1.44
C GLN A 46 -25.50 15.35 -2.20
N LEU A 47 -24.25 15.07 -2.58
CA LEU A 47 -23.46 15.99 -3.41
C LEU A 47 -24.05 16.20 -4.80
N ALA A 48 -24.74 15.22 -5.36
CA ALA A 48 -25.42 15.39 -6.64
C ALA A 48 -26.62 16.32 -6.55
N ASP A 49 -27.30 16.38 -5.40
CA ASP A 49 -28.39 17.33 -5.17
C ASP A 49 -27.86 18.77 -5.08
N GLU A 50 -26.68 18.97 -4.48
CA GLU A 50 -26.04 20.29 -4.37
C GLU A 50 -25.37 20.76 -5.66
N ARG A 51 -24.72 19.85 -6.40
CA ARG A 51 -23.76 20.17 -7.48
C ARG A 51 -24.08 19.54 -8.82
N GLY A 52 -25.21 18.85 -8.94
CA GLY A 52 -25.61 18.08 -10.10
C GLY A 52 -24.88 16.73 -10.20
N VAL A 53 -25.39 15.86 -11.05
CA VAL A 53 -24.79 14.54 -11.34
C VAL A 53 -23.47 14.66 -12.11
N PHE A 54 -22.71 13.58 -12.21
CA PHE A 54 -21.49 13.57 -13.04
C PHE A 54 -21.84 13.72 -14.54
N PRO A 55 -20.94 14.32 -15.37
CA PRO A 55 -21.27 14.73 -16.76
C PRO A 55 -21.78 13.60 -17.66
N ALA A 56 -21.30 12.38 -17.50
CA ALA A 56 -21.71 11.21 -18.29
C ALA A 56 -22.79 10.35 -17.55
N TRP A 57 -23.63 10.97 -16.73
CA TRP A 57 -24.66 10.26 -16.01
C TRP A 57 -25.78 9.74 -16.92
N GLU A 58 -26.13 10.53 -17.94
CA GLU A 58 -27.12 10.12 -18.95
C GLU A 58 -26.59 8.90 -19.74
N GLY A 59 -27.42 7.86 -19.82
CA GLY A 59 -27.05 6.59 -20.45
C GLY A 59 -26.24 5.65 -19.56
N SER A 60 -25.82 6.07 -18.38
CA SER A 60 -25.06 5.25 -17.44
C SER A 60 -25.93 4.20 -16.74
N ASP A 61 -25.29 3.21 -16.13
CA ASP A 61 -26.00 2.24 -15.28
C ASP A 61 -26.62 2.89 -14.05
N TRP A 62 -26.02 3.96 -13.52
CA TRP A 62 -26.60 4.74 -12.43
C TRP A 62 -27.94 5.37 -12.81
N GLN A 63 -28.09 5.87 -14.04
CA GLN A 63 -29.37 6.35 -14.54
C GLN A 63 -30.41 5.23 -14.63
N LYS A 64 -30.01 4.05 -15.15
CA LYS A 64 -30.88 2.88 -15.25
C LYS A 64 -31.38 2.41 -13.87
N LEU A 65 -30.52 2.53 -12.86
CA LEU A 65 -30.83 2.23 -11.46
C LEU A 65 -31.63 3.36 -10.75
N GLY A 66 -31.87 4.49 -11.43
CA GLY A 66 -32.56 5.63 -10.85
C GLY A 66 -31.78 6.38 -9.76
N ARG A 67 -30.47 6.15 -9.68
CA ARG A 67 -29.58 6.76 -8.67
C ARG A 67 -28.82 7.95 -9.24
N ARG A 68 -28.88 9.07 -8.54
CA ARG A 68 -28.24 10.33 -8.94
C ARG A 68 -26.96 10.53 -8.14
N LEU A 69 -25.80 10.29 -8.74
CA LEU A 69 -24.50 10.44 -8.08
C LEU A 69 -23.68 11.60 -8.66
N ARG A 70 -22.96 12.28 -7.81
CA ARG A 70 -21.97 13.29 -8.22
C ARG A 70 -20.72 12.64 -8.80
N ASN A 71 -20.33 11.45 -8.32
CA ASN A 71 -19.13 10.72 -8.71
C ASN A 71 -19.55 9.43 -9.42
N SER A 72 -18.99 9.15 -10.60
CA SER A 72 -19.32 7.93 -11.35
C SER A 72 -18.87 6.64 -10.65
N TYR A 73 -17.86 6.74 -9.78
CA TYR A 73 -17.54 5.77 -8.74
C TYR A 73 -16.86 6.47 -7.56
N THR A 74 -16.90 5.84 -6.39
CA THR A 74 -16.40 6.42 -5.14
C THR A 74 -15.31 5.61 -4.47
N THR A 75 -15.28 4.29 -4.69
CA THR A 75 -14.39 3.37 -3.98
C THR A 75 -13.34 2.71 -4.88
N THR A 76 -12.17 2.48 -4.29
CA THR A 76 -11.04 1.72 -4.87
C THR A 76 -10.14 1.24 -3.75
N VAL A 77 -9.38 0.17 -3.98
CA VAL A 77 -8.30 -0.22 -3.07
C VAL A 77 -6.97 0.05 -3.76
N ALA A 78 -6.31 1.12 -3.32
CA ALA A 78 -4.99 1.52 -3.83
C ALA A 78 -3.86 0.75 -3.14
N PRO A 79 -2.65 0.69 -3.72
CA PRO A 79 -1.50 -0.01 -3.12
C PRO A 79 -1.06 0.53 -1.75
N THR A 80 -1.23 1.81 -1.50
CA THR A 80 -0.87 2.55 -0.26
C THR A 80 0.57 2.35 0.23
N GLY A 81 1.49 1.94 -0.64
CA GLY A 81 2.85 1.52 -0.27
C GLY A 81 3.64 2.53 0.57
N THR A 82 3.52 3.83 0.27
CA THR A 82 4.21 4.89 1.04
C THR A 82 3.39 5.37 2.23
N ILE A 83 2.08 5.58 2.05
CA ILE A 83 1.25 6.14 3.12
C ILE A 83 1.02 5.15 4.26
N SER A 84 1.02 3.85 3.99
CA SER A 84 0.96 2.81 5.02
C SER A 84 2.20 2.80 5.90
N ILE A 85 3.40 3.01 5.32
CA ILE A 85 4.64 3.17 6.08
C ILE A 85 4.58 4.41 6.98
N ILE A 86 4.01 5.52 6.49
CA ILE A 86 3.85 6.75 7.29
C ILE A 86 2.87 6.53 8.44
N ALA A 87 1.81 5.77 8.20
CA ALA A 87 0.78 5.45 9.19
C ALA A 87 1.14 4.27 10.10
N ASP A 88 2.28 3.62 9.87
CA ASP A 88 2.75 2.44 10.59
C ASP A 88 1.70 1.31 10.61
N CYS A 89 1.23 0.92 9.41
CA CYS A 89 0.25 -0.15 9.24
C CYS A 89 0.47 -0.92 7.94
N SER A 90 -0.22 -2.03 7.77
CA SER A 90 -0.19 -2.84 6.54
C SER A 90 -0.72 -2.07 5.34
N GLY A 91 -0.18 -2.32 4.15
CA GLY A 91 -0.59 -1.68 2.91
C GLY A 91 -1.93 -2.22 2.40
N GLY A 92 -2.90 -1.32 2.14
CA GLY A 92 -4.18 -1.68 1.55
C GLY A 92 -4.87 -2.85 2.28
N ILE A 93 -5.21 -3.86 1.52
CA ILE A 93 -5.75 -5.13 2.00
C ILE A 93 -4.73 -6.27 1.91
N GLU A 94 -3.44 -5.94 1.71
CA GLU A 94 -2.38 -6.95 1.67
C GLU A 94 -2.15 -7.57 3.05
N PRO A 95 -1.83 -8.85 3.15
CA PRO A 95 -1.31 -9.41 4.38
C PRO A 95 0.09 -8.83 4.67
N MET A 96 0.57 -8.97 5.88
CA MET A 96 1.95 -8.61 6.20
C MET A 96 2.91 -9.51 5.43
N PHE A 97 3.94 -8.91 4.84
CA PHE A 97 4.98 -9.67 4.15
C PHE A 97 5.87 -10.44 5.16
N SER A 98 6.19 -9.81 6.27
CA SER A 98 6.87 -10.40 7.43
C SER A 98 6.46 -9.63 8.69
N LEU A 99 6.47 -10.30 9.83
CA LEU A 99 6.19 -9.70 11.13
C LEU A 99 7.39 -8.93 11.70
N ALA A 100 8.59 -9.16 11.16
CA ALA A 100 9.80 -8.46 11.56
C ALA A 100 10.73 -8.20 10.38
N PHE A 101 11.40 -7.05 10.43
CA PHE A 101 12.41 -6.65 9.45
C PHE A 101 13.68 -6.20 10.16
N ILE A 102 14.83 -6.55 9.59
CA ILE A 102 16.13 -6.05 10.05
C ILE A 102 16.70 -5.14 9.00
N ARG A 103 16.82 -3.85 9.35
CA ARG A 103 17.48 -2.85 8.51
C ARG A 103 18.86 -2.53 9.07
N GLN A 104 19.87 -2.59 8.21
CA GLN A 104 21.18 -2.02 8.52
C GLN A 104 21.12 -0.53 8.21
N VAL A 105 21.04 0.28 9.26
CA VAL A 105 21.11 1.73 9.15
C VAL A 105 22.56 2.15 9.35
N MET A 106 22.92 3.32 8.87
CA MET A 106 24.27 3.91 8.86
C MET A 106 25.25 3.36 9.90
N LYS A 107 26.49 3.26 9.53
CA LYS A 107 27.58 2.91 10.47
C LYS A 107 27.65 3.96 11.58
N ASP A 108 27.82 3.52 12.81
CA ASP A 108 28.11 4.39 13.94
C ASP A 108 29.48 5.09 13.74
N THR A 109 29.84 6.01 14.62
CA THR A 109 31.10 6.73 14.59
C THR A 109 32.33 5.82 14.65
N ARG A 110 32.17 4.54 14.97
CA ARG A 110 33.21 3.50 15.03
C ARG A 110 33.16 2.57 13.81
N GLY A 111 32.33 2.87 12.80
CA GLY A 111 32.22 2.07 11.58
C GLY A 111 31.39 0.80 11.72
N LYS A 112 30.76 0.56 12.88
CA LYS A 112 29.91 -0.61 13.12
C LYS A 112 28.49 -0.31 12.57
N PRO A 113 27.89 -1.22 11.75
CA PRO A 113 26.54 -1.02 11.27
C PRO A 113 25.54 -1.04 12.43
N THR A 114 24.74 -0.02 12.55
CA THR A 114 23.60 0.00 13.47
C THR A 114 22.50 -0.88 12.89
N VAL A 115 22.08 -1.87 13.65
CA VAL A 115 21.00 -2.78 13.29
C VAL A 115 19.72 -2.23 13.90
N MET A 116 18.73 -1.95 13.04
CA MET A 116 17.39 -1.54 13.46
C MET A 116 16.45 -2.72 13.24
N ARG A 117 15.75 -3.12 14.30
CA ARG A 117 14.70 -4.14 14.25
C ARG A 117 13.37 -3.42 14.22
N GLU A 118 12.61 -3.66 13.16
CA GLU A 118 11.23 -3.20 13.02
C GLU A 118 10.33 -4.42 13.19
N VAL A 119 9.42 -4.38 14.16
CA VAL A 119 8.52 -5.49 14.47
C VAL A 119 7.09 -4.98 14.37
N ASN A 120 6.20 -5.79 13.78
CA ASN A 120 4.78 -5.46 13.80
C ASN A 120 4.31 -5.30 15.25
N TYR A 121 3.75 -4.14 15.58
CA TYR A 121 3.47 -3.77 16.96
C TYR A 121 2.41 -4.66 17.64
N VAL A 122 1.44 -5.19 16.85
CA VAL A 122 0.41 -6.11 17.39
C VAL A 122 1.06 -7.42 17.79
N PHE A 123 1.94 -7.96 16.94
CA PHE A 123 2.70 -9.17 17.24
C PHE A 123 3.66 -8.95 18.41
N GLU A 124 4.36 -7.81 18.45
CA GLU A 124 5.26 -7.49 19.58
C GLU A 124 4.51 -7.48 20.92
N GLN A 125 3.33 -6.86 20.96
CA GLN A 125 2.49 -6.87 22.17
C GLN A 125 2.07 -8.28 22.58
N ALA A 126 1.65 -9.11 21.61
CA ALA A 126 1.27 -10.49 21.85
C ALA A 126 2.46 -11.31 22.38
N ALA A 127 3.64 -11.16 21.77
CA ALA A 127 4.84 -11.87 22.18
C ALA A 127 5.35 -11.47 23.57
N ARG A 128 5.28 -10.17 23.90
CA ARG A 128 5.61 -9.66 25.25
C ARG A 128 4.64 -10.16 26.30
N LYS A 129 3.34 -10.14 26.00
CA LYS A 129 2.29 -10.66 26.88
C LYS A 129 2.43 -12.17 27.09
N GLY A 130 2.80 -12.91 26.05
CA GLY A 130 3.05 -14.35 26.09
C GLY A 130 4.38 -14.75 26.74
N GLY A 131 5.28 -13.77 26.98
CA GLY A 131 6.57 -14.00 27.64
C GLY A 131 7.65 -14.64 26.77
N PHE A 132 7.46 -14.73 25.44
CA PHE A 132 8.41 -15.33 24.50
C PHE A 132 9.16 -14.30 23.61
N TYR A 133 8.97 -12.99 23.82
CA TYR A 133 9.66 -11.96 23.08
C TYR A 133 11.17 -11.96 23.37
N SER A 134 11.98 -12.14 22.35
CA SER A 134 13.45 -12.04 22.44
C SER A 134 14.03 -11.47 21.12
N ASN A 135 15.23 -10.91 21.19
CA ASN A 135 15.92 -10.45 19.99
C ASN A 135 16.25 -11.60 19.03
N ASP A 136 16.57 -12.78 19.56
CA ASP A 136 16.87 -13.98 18.77
C ASP A 136 15.63 -14.45 18.01
N LEU A 137 14.45 -14.41 18.64
CA LEU A 137 13.18 -14.68 17.99
C LEU A 137 12.95 -13.70 16.83
N ILE A 138 13.14 -12.40 17.05
CA ILE A 138 12.95 -11.38 16.03
C ILE A 138 13.92 -11.57 14.88
N ASP A 139 15.18 -11.93 15.15
CA ASP A 139 16.19 -12.20 14.12
C ASP A 139 15.80 -13.44 13.28
N ARG A 140 15.24 -14.49 13.91
CA ARG A 140 14.71 -15.67 13.22
C ARG A 140 13.52 -15.31 12.32
N ILE A 141 12.51 -14.62 12.86
CA ILE A 141 11.32 -14.20 12.10
C ILE A 141 11.73 -13.35 10.88
N SER A 142 12.67 -12.42 11.06
CA SER A 142 13.17 -11.59 9.95
C SER A 142 13.91 -12.39 8.87
N SER A 143 14.51 -13.52 9.22
CA SER A 143 15.22 -14.36 8.25
C SER A 143 14.31 -15.38 7.57
N GLU A 144 13.35 -15.94 8.29
CA GLU A 144 12.42 -16.96 7.79
C GLU A 144 11.18 -16.37 7.12
N GLY A 145 10.76 -15.15 7.55
CA GLY A 145 9.57 -14.46 7.03
C GLY A 145 8.25 -15.01 7.55
N THR A 146 8.28 -16.10 8.30
CA THR A 146 7.12 -16.77 8.87
C THR A 146 7.38 -17.16 10.33
N ILE A 147 6.33 -17.42 11.09
CA ILE A 147 6.40 -17.93 12.45
C ILE A 147 5.91 -19.38 12.56
N GLN A 148 5.47 -19.98 11.46
CA GLN A 148 4.78 -21.28 11.50
C GLN A 148 5.66 -22.42 12.02
N HIS A 149 6.98 -22.34 11.83
CA HIS A 149 7.95 -23.38 12.22
C HIS A 149 8.65 -23.08 13.55
N ILE A 150 8.22 -22.06 14.27
CA ILE A 150 8.84 -21.64 15.55
C ILE A 150 8.09 -22.24 16.72
N ASP A 151 8.68 -23.27 17.34
CA ASP A 151 8.02 -24.08 18.38
C ASP A 151 7.63 -23.28 19.65
N GLU A 152 8.40 -22.25 19.99
CA GLU A 152 8.17 -21.39 21.16
C GLU A 152 6.94 -20.48 21.04
N ILE A 153 6.37 -20.35 19.85
CA ILE A 153 5.16 -19.55 19.60
C ILE A 153 3.93 -20.45 19.70
N PRO A 154 2.92 -20.07 20.51
CA PRO A 154 1.67 -20.82 20.63
C PRO A 154 0.92 -20.94 19.30
N ASP A 155 0.26 -22.08 19.07
CA ASP A 155 -0.41 -22.39 17.80
C ASP A 155 -1.62 -21.47 17.50
N ASP A 156 -2.29 -20.99 18.55
CA ASP A 156 -3.35 -20.00 18.40
C ASP A 156 -2.84 -18.66 17.85
N LEU A 157 -1.63 -18.25 18.23
CA LEU A 157 -0.98 -17.07 17.65
C LEU A 157 -0.46 -17.34 16.23
N LYS A 158 0.11 -18.52 15.95
CA LYS A 158 0.52 -18.89 14.59
C LYS A 158 -0.63 -18.81 13.60
N ARG A 159 -1.81 -19.27 14.02
CA ARG A 159 -3.02 -19.22 13.20
C ARG A 159 -3.45 -17.78 12.85
N VAL A 160 -3.27 -16.84 13.77
CA VAL A 160 -3.69 -15.44 13.56
C VAL A 160 -2.63 -14.64 12.79
N PHE A 161 -1.36 -14.78 13.18
CA PHE A 161 -0.27 -13.98 12.63
C PHE A 161 0.35 -14.60 11.36
N VAL A 162 -0.50 -14.98 10.41
CA VAL A 162 -0.05 -15.47 9.10
C VAL A 162 0.54 -14.34 8.26
N THR A 163 1.57 -14.67 7.47
CA THR A 163 2.23 -13.73 6.54
C THR A 163 1.87 -14.05 5.09
N ALA A 164 2.26 -13.19 4.17
CA ALA A 164 2.02 -13.41 2.74
C ALA A 164 2.57 -14.73 2.19
N HIS A 165 3.60 -15.30 2.86
CA HIS A 165 4.19 -16.57 2.49
C HIS A 165 3.43 -17.80 3.03
N ASP A 166 2.65 -17.60 4.08
CA ASP A 166 1.86 -18.66 4.71
C ASP A 166 0.51 -18.85 4.02
N ILE A 167 0.01 -17.79 3.35
CA ILE A 167 -1.29 -17.73 2.73
C ILE A 167 -1.24 -18.32 1.31
N THR A 168 -2.12 -19.26 1.01
CA THR A 168 -2.20 -19.85 -0.33
C THR A 168 -2.76 -18.85 -1.36
N PRO A 169 -2.42 -18.99 -2.67
CA PRO A 169 -2.97 -18.15 -3.74
C PRO A 169 -4.50 -18.10 -3.75
N TYR A 170 -5.16 -19.20 -3.39
CA TYR A 170 -6.61 -19.29 -3.24
C TYR A 170 -7.14 -18.25 -2.23
N TRP A 171 -6.59 -18.19 -1.03
CA TRP A 171 -7.03 -17.25 0.00
C TRP A 171 -6.70 -15.80 -0.32
N HIS A 172 -5.59 -15.56 -1.01
CA HIS A 172 -5.30 -14.22 -1.55
C HIS A 172 -6.41 -13.77 -2.50
N MET A 173 -6.87 -14.65 -3.41
CA MET A 173 -7.94 -14.35 -4.35
C MET A 173 -9.28 -14.20 -3.63
N LYS A 174 -9.62 -15.09 -2.69
CA LYS A 174 -10.89 -15.00 -1.93
C LYS A 174 -11.00 -13.70 -1.15
N MET A 175 -9.93 -13.24 -0.53
CA MET A 175 -9.90 -11.94 0.15
C MET A 175 -10.12 -10.79 -0.85
N GLN A 176 -9.46 -10.81 -1.99
CA GLN A 176 -9.66 -9.80 -3.03
C GLN A 176 -11.11 -9.79 -3.53
N ALA A 177 -11.68 -10.96 -3.77
CA ALA A 177 -13.06 -11.12 -4.21
C ALA A 177 -14.06 -10.57 -3.17
N ALA A 178 -13.82 -10.83 -1.89
CA ALA A 178 -14.65 -10.32 -0.80
C ALA A 178 -14.74 -8.77 -0.83
N PHE A 179 -13.61 -8.11 -1.00
CA PHE A 179 -13.60 -6.65 -1.17
C PHE A 179 -14.20 -6.20 -2.49
N GLN A 180 -13.97 -6.93 -3.60
CA GLN A 180 -14.42 -6.53 -4.93
C GLN A 180 -15.94 -6.51 -5.06
N ARG A 181 -16.68 -7.34 -4.29
CA ARG A 181 -18.16 -7.34 -4.31
C ARG A 181 -18.76 -5.98 -3.99
N HIS A 182 -18.04 -5.15 -3.24
CA HIS A 182 -18.48 -3.81 -2.82
C HIS A 182 -17.52 -2.70 -3.22
N CYS A 183 -16.61 -2.93 -4.18
CA CYS A 183 -15.67 -1.93 -4.66
C CYS A 183 -16.01 -1.51 -6.09
N ASP A 184 -16.27 -0.22 -6.31
CA ASP A 184 -16.63 0.31 -7.63
C ASP A 184 -15.51 0.16 -8.65
N SER A 185 -14.27 0.38 -8.23
CA SER A 185 -13.10 0.30 -9.11
C SER A 185 -12.34 -1.02 -8.89
N SER A 186 -11.21 -1.16 -9.56
CA SER A 186 -10.31 -2.29 -9.33
C SER A 186 -9.60 -2.20 -7.98
N ILE A 187 -9.04 -3.33 -7.58
CA ILE A 187 -8.32 -3.52 -6.31
C ILE A 187 -6.87 -3.85 -6.61
N SER A 188 -5.96 -3.14 -5.96
CA SER A 188 -4.54 -3.50 -5.96
C SER A 188 -4.30 -4.56 -4.88
N LYS A 189 -4.10 -5.79 -5.32
CA LYS A 189 -3.78 -6.92 -4.46
C LYS A 189 -2.86 -7.87 -5.18
N THR A 190 -1.76 -8.23 -4.53
CA THR A 190 -0.82 -9.23 -5.04
C THR A 190 -1.22 -10.62 -4.57
N ILE A 191 -1.25 -11.56 -5.49
CA ILE A 191 -1.39 -12.98 -5.22
C ILE A 191 0.02 -13.57 -5.25
N ASN A 192 0.50 -13.93 -4.07
CA ASN A 192 1.85 -14.46 -3.93
C ASN A 192 1.84 -15.97 -4.18
N PHE A 193 2.75 -16.41 -5.05
CA PHE A 193 2.95 -17.79 -5.37
C PHE A 193 4.30 -18.28 -4.84
N PRO A 194 4.38 -19.50 -4.29
CA PRO A 194 5.65 -20.16 -3.97
C PRO A 194 6.57 -20.28 -5.19
N HIS A 195 7.87 -20.43 -4.92
CA HIS A 195 8.89 -20.55 -5.96
C HIS A 195 8.65 -21.74 -6.93
N ASP A 196 8.12 -22.84 -6.44
CA ASP A 196 7.85 -24.08 -7.17
C ASP A 196 6.52 -24.08 -7.94
N SER A 197 5.75 -23.01 -7.88
CA SER A 197 4.50 -22.88 -8.62
C SER A 197 4.74 -22.90 -10.13
N ASN A 198 3.82 -23.56 -10.84
CA ASN A 198 3.85 -23.76 -12.27
C ASN A 198 2.79 -22.88 -13.00
N PRO A 199 2.79 -22.81 -14.34
CA PRO A 199 1.83 -22.02 -15.10
C PRO A 199 0.37 -22.42 -14.89
N GLU A 200 0.11 -23.67 -14.55
CA GLU A 200 -1.24 -24.19 -14.30
C GLU A 200 -1.83 -23.59 -13.01
N ASP A 201 -1.03 -23.53 -11.95
CA ASP A 201 -1.45 -22.88 -10.70
C ASP A 201 -1.86 -21.42 -10.93
N VAL A 202 -1.14 -20.73 -11.81
CA VAL A 202 -1.47 -19.34 -12.20
C VAL A 202 -2.77 -19.29 -13.00
N ARG A 203 -2.98 -20.24 -13.93
CA ARG A 203 -4.20 -20.33 -14.72
C ARG A 203 -5.42 -20.51 -13.83
N GLU A 204 -5.37 -21.43 -12.88
CA GLU A 204 -6.46 -21.69 -11.93
C GLU A 204 -6.87 -20.42 -11.18
N ILE A 205 -5.91 -19.58 -10.78
CA ILE A 205 -6.21 -18.33 -10.10
C ILE A 205 -6.85 -17.31 -11.04
N TYR A 206 -6.46 -17.25 -12.33
CA TYR A 206 -7.12 -16.37 -13.30
C TYR A 206 -8.55 -16.85 -13.59
N GLU A 207 -8.79 -18.15 -13.68
CA GLU A 207 -10.12 -18.73 -13.83
C GLU A 207 -11.00 -18.39 -12.60
N LEU A 208 -10.49 -18.61 -11.40
CA LEU A 208 -11.18 -18.23 -10.17
C LEU A 208 -11.49 -16.71 -10.11
N ALA A 209 -10.59 -15.87 -10.59
CA ALA A 209 -10.81 -14.42 -10.64
C ALA A 209 -11.97 -14.04 -11.57
N ILE A 210 -12.14 -14.76 -12.69
CA ILE A 210 -13.26 -14.57 -13.60
C ILE A 210 -14.57 -15.01 -12.93
N ASP A 211 -14.58 -16.18 -12.27
CA ASP A 211 -15.74 -16.71 -11.58
C ASP A 211 -16.19 -15.80 -10.42
N GLU A 212 -15.24 -15.20 -9.71
CA GLU A 212 -15.51 -14.26 -8.62
C GLU A 212 -15.75 -12.80 -9.09
N ASN A 213 -15.78 -12.55 -10.42
CA ASN A 213 -15.98 -11.22 -11.01
C ASN A 213 -14.96 -10.15 -10.54
N VAL A 214 -13.72 -10.55 -10.33
CA VAL A 214 -12.65 -9.63 -9.93
C VAL A 214 -12.16 -8.83 -11.13
N LYS A 215 -12.01 -7.51 -10.98
CA LYS A 215 -11.70 -6.57 -12.08
C LYS A 215 -10.25 -6.56 -12.52
N GLY A 216 -9.34 -7.13 -11.74
CA GLY A 216 -7.92 -7.17 -12.07
C GLY A 216 -7.17 -8.15 -11.19
N VAL A 217 -6.11 -8.74 -11.72
CA VAL A 217 -5.29 -9.74 -11.03
C VAL A 217 -3.83 -9.35 -11.14
N THR A 218 -3.11 -9.39 -10.04
CA THR A 218 -1.66 -9.24 -10.01
C THR A 218 -1.06 -10.47 -9.35
N VAL A 219 -0.20 -11.18 -10.08
CA VAL A 219 0.50 -12.36 -9.57
C VAL A 219 1.98 -12.07 -9.38
N TYR A 220 2.55 -12.63 -8.34
CA TYR A 220 3.98 -12.58 -8.08
C TYR A 220 4.46 -13.95 -7.58
N ARG A 221 5.37 -14.57 -8.34
CA ARG A 221 6.01 -15.82 -7.92
C ARG A 221 7.35 -15.52 -7.25
N ASP A 222 7.60 -16.11 -6.11
CA ASP A 222 8.88 -15.94 -5.41
C ASP A 222 10.06 -16.33 -6.31
N GLY A 223 11.13 -15.53 -6.28
CA GLY A 223 12.31 -15.75 -7.09
C GLY A 223 12.17 -15.44 -8.59
N CYS A 224 11.06 -14.89 -9.08
CA CYS A 224 10.89 -14.55 -10.50
C CYS A 224 11.68 -13.31 -10.96
N ARG A 225 12.30 -12.57 -10.05
CA ARG A 225 13.14 -11.41 -10.34
C ARG A 225 14.49 -11.52 -9.62
N ASP A 226 15.57 -11.10 -10.28
CA ASP A 226 16.93 -11.08 -9.70
C ASP A 226 17.04 -10.13 -8.49
N VAL A 227 16.25 -9.06 -8.49
CA VAL A 227 16.15 -8.11 -7.38
C VAL A 227 14.72 -8.14 -6.85
N GLN A 228 14.54 -8.72 -5.69
CA GLN A 228 13.26 -8.79 -5.01
C GLN A 228 12.95 -7.44 -4.35
N PRO A 229 11.76 -6.85 -4.53
CA PRO A 229 11.35 -5.60 -3.86
C PRO A 229 11.38 -5.72 -2.33
N MET A 230 11.03 -6.90 -1.83
CA MET A 230 11.13 -7.30 -0.42
C MET A 230 11.77 -8.69 -0.39
N ALA A 231 12.90 -8.83 0.29
CA ALA A 231 13.63 -10.08 0.39
C ALA A 231 13.90 -10.40 1.87
N LEU A 232 13.74 -11.66 2.24
CA LEU A 232 14.15 -12.19 3.53
C LEU A 232 15.69 -12.26 3.60
N LYS A 233 16.22 -12.17 4.79
CA LYS A 233 17.67 -12.24 5.02
C LYS A 233 18.14 -13.67 4.67
N GLY A 234 18.89 -13.80 3.58
CA GLY A 234 19.38 -15.13 3.12
C GLY A 234 19.02 -15.48 1.69
N SER A 235 18.04 -14.84 1.07
CA SER A 235 17.90 -14.90 -0.38
C SER A 235 19.08 -14.15 -1.01
N THR A 236 19.73 -14.75 -2.00
CA THR A 236 20.93 -14.24 -2.68
C THR A 236 20.63 -13.00 -3.54
N ALA A 237 20.06 -11.95 -2.93
CA ALA A 237 19.93 -10.67 -3.58
C ALA A 237 21.32 -9.99 -3.55
N LYS A 238 22.05 -10.04 -4.67
CA LYS A 238 23.14 -9.10 -4.91
C LYS A 238 22.58 -7.70 -4.65
N ARG A 239 23.21 -6.94 -3.74
CA ARG A 239 22.89 -5.54 -3.46
C ARG A 239 22.92 -4.74 -4.76
N GLY A 240 21.78 -4.69 -5.45
CA GLY A 240 21.48 -3.69 -6.45
C GLY A 240 20.90 -2.49 -5.74
N ALA A 241 21.38 -1.30 -6.13
CA ALA A 241 20.87 -0.02 -5.66
C ALA A 241 19.33 -0.03 -5.62
N GLN A 242 18.78 0.57 -4.58
CA GLN A 242 17.36 0.84 -4.40
C GLN A 242 16.71 1.19 -5.76
N ALA A 243 16.05 0.22 -6.38
CA ALA A 243 15.22 0.53 -7.53
C ALA A 243 14.08 1.40 -6.99
N ALA A 244 14.08 2.65 -7.40
CA ALA A 244 12.94 3.52 -7.20
C ALA A 244 11.69 2.76 -7.66
N VAL A 245 10.73 2.61 -6.76
CA VAL A 245 9.37 2.18 -7.11
C VAL A 245 8.97 3.04 -8.31
N PRO A 246 8.60 2.48 -9.46
CA PRO A 246 8.12 3.30 -10.54
C PRO A 246 6.93 4.09 -9.98
N ALA A 247 7.05 5.41 -10.01
CA ALA A 247 5.97 6.29 -9.62
C ALA A 247 4.73 5.87 -10.44
N PRO A 248 3.56 5.79 -9.81
CA PRO A 248 2.34 5.57 -10.57
C PRO A 248 2.28 6.66 -11.64
N VAL A 249 2.11 6.25 -12.88
CA VAL A 249 1.82 7.18 -13.97
C VAL A 249 0.53 7.89 -13.58
N ALA A 250 0.66 9.09 -13.08
CA ALA A 250 -0.47 9.94 -12.80
C ALA A 250 -1.17 10.20 -14.13
N ALA A 251 -2.31 9.54 -14.34
CA ALA A 251 -3.22 9.96 -15.39
C ALA A 251 -3.65 11.38 -15.03
N SER A 252 -3.14 12.35 -15.78
CA SER A 252 -3.51 13.76 -15.66
C SER A 252 -4.99 13.89 -15.99
N VAL A 253 -5.81 14.12 -14.97
CA VAL A 253 -7.20 14.54 -15.16
C VAL A 253 -7.17 16.02 -15.43
N ALA A 254 -7.40 16.43 -16.67
CA ALA A 254 -7.62 17.80 -17.04
C ALA A 254 -8.92 18.29 -16.40
N ALA A 255 -8.82 19.29 -15.52
CA ALA A 255 -9.96 20.09 -15.13
C ALA A 255 -10.17 21.14 -16.25
N ASP A 256 -11.41 21.24 -16.79
CA ASP A 256 -11.81 22.25 -17.76
C ASP A 256 -11.73 23.67 -17.16
N ALA A 257 -10.56 24.25 -17.27
CA ALA A 257 -10.38 25.68 -17.38
C ALA A 257 -9.72 25.88 -18.74
N VAL A 258 -10.31 26.72 -19.59
CA VAL A 258 -9.71 27.14 -20.86
C VAL A 258 -8.43 27.92 -20.54
N LEU A 259 -7.35 27.18 -20.31
CA LEU A 259 -6.00 27.70 -20.30
C LEU A 259 -5.44 27.52 -21.71
N PRO A 260 -4.64 28.45 -22.23
CA PRO A 260 -3.97 28.27 -23.52
C PRO A 260 -3.21 26.95 -23.49
N GLU A 261 -3.31 26.16 -24.56
CA GLU A 261 -2.67 24.86 -24.69
C GLU A 261 -1.21 24.92 -24.22
N PRO A 262 -0.81 24.10 -23.25
CA PRO A 262 0.58 24.06 -22.81
C PRO A 262 1.40 23.49 -23.96
N ASP A 263 2.47 24.20 -24.34
CA ASP A 263 3.49 23.69 -25.27
C ASP A 263 3.97 22.32 -24.74
N PRO A 264 3.77 21.21 -25.45
CA PRO A 264 4.09 19.87 -24.97
C PRO A 264 5.60 19.61 -24.86
N ARG A 265 6.44 20.58 -25.23
CA ARG A 265 7.88 20.43 -25.12
C ARG A 265 8.36 20.65 -23.69
N PRO A 266 9.27 19.79 -23.18
CA PRO A 266 9.88 20.02 -21.87
C PRO A 266 10.55 21.40 -21.84
N ILE A 267 10.11 22.26 -20.94
CA ILE A 267 10.76 23.55 -20.71
C ILE A 267 12.10 23.30 -20.03
N LYS A 268 13.19 23.65 -20.69
CA LYS A 268 14.53 23.61 -20.09
C LYS A 268 14.59 24.72 -19.06
N LEU A 269 14.59 24.36 -17.77
CA LEU A 269 14.74 25.31 -16.68
C LEU A 269 16.15 25.93 -16.69
N PRO A 270 16.31 27.20 -16.32
CA PRO A 270 17.62 27.80 -16.12
C PRO A 270 18.41 27.03 -15.04
N GLU A 271 19.75 26.95 -15.17
CA GLU A 271 20.61 26.29 -14.20
C GLU A 271 20.56 26.94 -12.80
N ILE A 272 20.20 28.23 -12.75
CA ILE A 272 20.06 28.99 -11.50
C ILE A 272 18.64 29.57 -11.47
N MET A 273 17.86 29.19 -10.45
CA MET A 273 16.54 29.71 -10.20
C MET A 273 16.37 30.09 -8.73
N SER A 274 15.63 31.17 -8.50
CA SER A 274 15.24 31.54 -7.16
C SER A 274 14.25 30.53 -6.58
N CYS A 275 14.45 30.13 -5.33
CA CYS A 275 13.52 29.23 -4.66
C CYS A 275 13.14 29.77 -3.26
N LEU A 276 11.90 29.55 -2.87
CA LEU A 276 11.43 29.72 -1.50
C LEU A 276 11.71 28.42 -0.75
N ARG A 277 12.37 28.52 0.41
CA ARG A 277 12.58 27.39 1.30
C ARG A 277 11.74 27.57 2.55
N VAL A 278 10.79 26.66 2.76
CA VAL A 278 9.99 26.58 3.98
C VAL A 278 10.49 25.42 4.83
N ARG A 279 10.68 25.68 6.12
CA ARG A 279 11.02 24.65 7.10
C ARG A 279 9.79 24.42 7.99
N GLN A 280 9.30 23.20 7.99
CA GLN A 280 8.18 22.77 8.82
C GLN A 280 8.63 21.66 9.78
N MET A 281 8.36 21.83 11.06
CA MET A 281 8.57 20.76 12.03
C MET A 281 7.47 19.71 11.88
N THR A 282 7.86 18.45 11.80
CA THR A 282 6.96 17.29 11.79
C THR A 282 7.35 16.33 12.92
N PRO A 283 6.49 15.41 13.32
CA PRO A 283 6.83 14.36 14.29
C PRO A 283 8.06 13.53 13.91
N PHE A 284 8.42 13.53 12.63
CA PHE A 284 9.54 12.75 12.07
C PHE A 284 10.82 13.59 11.84
N GLY A 285 10.81 14.84 12.31
CA GLY A 285 11.93 15.76 12.13
C GLY A 285 11.55 16.98 11.27
N ASN A 286 12.57 17.76 10.92
CA ASN A 286 12.36 18.95 10.10
C ASN A 286 12.12 18.58 8.64
N MET A 287 10.98 18.93 8.09
CA MET A 287 10.70 18.86 6.67
C MET A 287 11.12 20.18 6.00
N HIS A 288 11.90 20.09 4.95
CA HIS A 288 12.28 21.22 4.11
C HIS A 288 11.53 21.14 2.78
N VAL A 289 10.75 22.15 2.49
CA VAL A 289 10.06 22.32 1.21
C VAL A 289 10.75 23.43 0.43
N LYS A 290 11.25 23.13 -0.75
CA LYS A 290 11.77 24.11 -1.71
C LYS A 290 10.76 24.28 -2.82
N ILE A 291 10.32 25.51 -3.07
CA ILE A 291 9.40 25.85 -4.15
C ILE A 291 10.15 26.76 -5.11
N THR A 292 10.35 26.29 -6.31
CA THR A 292 10.98 27.09 -7.39
C THR A 292 9.89 27.77 -8.19
N VAL A 293 10.00 29.10 -8.31
CA VAL A 293 9.00 29.94 -8.97
C VAL A 293 9.63 30.58 -10.20
N ASP A 294 8.91 30.52 -11.31
CA ASP A 294 9.30 31.25 -12.53
C ASP A 294 9.20 32.77 -12.30
N PRO A 295 10.30 33.50 -12.39
CA PRO A 295 10.31 34.93 -12.09
C PRO A 295 9.47 35.80 -13.06
N HIS A 296 9.14 35.26 -14.25
CA HIS A 296 8.38 35.99 -15.26
C HIS A 296 6.87 35.74 -15.15
N SER A 297 6.47 34.51 -14.86
CA SER A 297 5.05 34.14 -14.78
C SER A 297 4.52 34.05 -13.36
N GLY A 298 5.39 34.05 -12.33
CA GLY A 298 5.03 33.85 -10.92
C GLY A 298 4.48 32.46 -10.62
N ARG A 299 4.58 31.53 -11.55
CA ARG A 299 4.07 30.15 -11.37
C ARG A 299 5.11 29.24 -10.76
N GLU A 300 4.66 28.31 -9.92
CA GLU A 300 5.50 27.27 -9.38
C GLU A 300 5.92 26.30 -10.50
N ARG A 301 7.22 26.03 -10.59
CA ARG A 301 7.80 25.13 -11.58
C ARG A 301 8.28 23.81 -11.01
N GLU A 302 8.72 23.84 -9.77
CA GLU A 302 9.25 22.66 -9.10
C GLU A 302 9.00 22.77 -7.60
N VAL A 303 8.58 21.66 -6.98
CA VAL A 303 8.46 21.54 -5.52
C VAL A 303 9.27 20.32 -5.09
N ILE A 304 10.33 20.57 -4.31
CA ILE A 304 11.16 19.50 -3.74
C ILE A 304 10.93 19.45 -2.23
N THR A 305 10.54 18.30 -1.72
CA THR A 305 10.44 18.07 -0.29
C THR A 305 11.56 17.14 0.19
N ARG A 306 12.20 17.49 1.29
CA ARG A 306 13.17 16.63 1.97
C ARG A 306 12.83 16.57 3.45
N LEU A 307 12.70 15.35 3.97
CA LEU A 307 12.64 15.12 5.40
C LEU A 307 14.07 15.07 5.93
N GLY A 308 14.45 16.07 6.73
CA GLY A 308 15.74 16.08 7.42
C GLY A 308 15.68 15.12 8.60
N LYS A 309 16.51 14.09 8.60
CA LYS A 309 16.85 13.40 9.84
C LYS A 309 17.54 14.40 10.75
N GLY A 310 17.19 14.44 12.04
CA GLY A 310 17.82 15.31 13.02
C GLY A 310 19.33 15.04 13.13
N GLY A 311 20.07 15.88 12.48
CA GLY A 311 21.51 15.92 12.40
C GLY A 311 21.87 17.02 11.39
N GLU A 312 22.75 17.91 11.76
CA GLU A 312 23.22 19.03 10.96
C GLU A 312 23.47 18.59 9.52
N VAL A 313 22.82 19.28 8.60
CA VAL A 313 23.18 19.20 7.19
C VAL A 313 24.54 19.89 7.09
N ALA A 314 25.60 19.13 6.89
CA ALA A 314 26.83 19.69 6.39
C ALA A 314 26.52 20.41 5.07
N GLU A 315 26.95 21.64 4.96
CA GLU A 315 26.88 22.48 3.78
C GLU A 315 27.55 21.83 2.56
#